data_7f31453efa0267a415dbc6abd9edc7a2
#
_entry.id   7f31453efa0267a415dbc6abd9edc7a2
#
_cell.length_a   1.000
_cell.length_b   1.000
_cell.length_c   1.000
_cell.angle_alpha   90.00
_cell.angle_beta   90.00
_cell.angle_gamma   90.00
#
_symmetry.space_group_name_H-M   'P 1'
#
loop_
_entity.id
_entity.type
_entity.pdbx_description
1 polymer ?
#
loop_
_entity_poly.entity_id
_entity_poly.type
_entity_poly.pdbx_seq_one_letter_code
_entity_poly.pdbx_strand_id
1 'polypeptide(L)'
;MDMTWITDCIAVGGAIWDERRMLEVVEAGITHIIDMQIEFDDTLLAEPFFIEVLWNPMDDDFQPKPPEVFQRGVDFALRALEDPETKLLIHCAAWVHRAPMMALALLRAQGWGLDEAKLHIQSLRPVADFADVYVRSVEDFVRTCAEAERST
;
A
#
# COMPACT_ATOMS: atom_id res chain seq x y z
N MET A 1 15.79 -2.13 6.97
CA MET A 1 14.59 -1.66 6.24
C MET A 1 13.48 -1.39 7.22
N ASP A 2 12.91 -0.21 7.17
CA ASP A 2 11.74 0.14 7.98
C ASP A 2 10.50 -0.56 7.42
N MET A 3 9.95 -1.53 8.15
CA MET A 3 8.84 -2.34 7.68
C MET A 3 8.04 -2.87 8.86
N THR A 4 6.72 -2.70 8.81
CA THR A 4 5.79 -3.13 9.85
C THR A 4 4.75 -4.07 9.23
N TRP A 5 4.64 -5.29 9.74
CA TRP A 5 3.57 -6.21 9.34
C TRP A 5 2.26 -5.78 9.99
N ILE A 6 1.25 -5.48 9.15
CA ILE A 6 -0.08 -5.12 9.64
C ILE A 6 -1.06 -6.29 9.61
N THR A 7 -0.77 -7.29 8.78
CA THR A 7 -1.41 -8.61 8.81
C THR A 7 -0.32 -9.66 8.59
N ASP A 8 -0.69 -10.93 8.57
CA ASP A 8 0.27 -12.02 8.30
C ASP A 8 0.90 -11.93 6.91
N CYS A 9 0.25 -11.24 5.98
CA CYS A 9 0.70 -11.19 4.58
C CYS A 9 0.82 -9.77 4.01
N ILE A 10 0.59 -8.74 4.79
CA ILE A 10 0.67 -7.34 4.35
C ILE A 10 1.57 -6.56 5.30
N ALA A 11 2.59 -5.90 4.74
CA ALA A 11 3.48 -5.01 5.47
C ALA A 11 3.42 -3.59 4.89
N VAL A 12 3.72 -2.60 5.73
CA VAL A 12 3.83 -1.19 5.35
C VAL A 12 5.25 -0.74 5.67
N GLY A 13 5.88 -0.02 4.78
CA GLY A 13 7.29 0.34 4.96
C GLY A 13 7.71 1.69 4.40
N GLY A 14 8.95 2.01 4.67
CA GLY A 14 9.63 3.22 4.22
C GLY A 14 10.35 3.03 2.89
N ALA A 15 11.26 3.96 2.61
CA ALA A 15 11.91 4.08 1.31
C ALA A 15 12.75 2.86 0.90
N ILE A 16 12.65 2.52 -0.38
CA ILE A 16 13.57 1.59 -1.04
C ILE A 16 14.16 2.34 -2.23
N TRP A 17 15.49 2.53 -2.25
CA TRP A 17 16.17 3.18 -3.36
C TRP A 17 17.55 2.59 -3.66
N ASP A 18 17.91 1.49 -2.98
CA ASP A 18 19.19 0.82 -3.21
C ASP A 18 19.07 -0.69 -3.04
N GLU A 19 20.09 -1.41 -3.50
CA GLU A 19 20.13 -2.87 -3.43
C GLU A 19 20.10 -3.40 -1.99
N ARG A 20 20.73 -2.68 -1.07
CA ARG A 20 20.80 -3.10 0.32
C ARG A 20 19.41 -3.22 0.94
N ARG A 21 18.58 -2.20 0.73
CA ARG A 21 17.20 -2.21 1.24
C ARG A 21 16.36 -3.26 0.54
N MET A 22 16.56 -3.43 -0.76
CA MET A 22 15.85 -4.48 -1.50
C MET A 22 16.23 -5.87 -0.99
N LEU A 23 17.50 -6.11 -0.65
CA LEU A 23 17.91 -7.39 -0.07
C LEU A 23 17.21 -7.65 1.28
N GLU A 24 17.06 -6.64 2.10
CA GLU A 24 16.33 -6.77 3.37
C GLU A 24 14.85 -7.14 3.13
N VAL A 25 14.25 -6.59 2.09
CA VAL A 25 12.87 -6.92 1.68
C VAL A 25 12.78 -8.38 1.23
N VAL A 26 13.75 -8.83 0.43
CA VAL A 26 13.84 -10.23 -0.01
C VAL A 26 13.97 -11.16 1.18
N GLU A 27 14.85 -10.84 2.14
CA GLU A 27 15.07 -11.64 3.34
C GLU A 27 13.82 -11.73 4.22
N ALA A 28 12.96 -10.71 4.18
CA ALA A 28 11.69 -10.71 4.90
C ALA A 28 10.63 -11.61 4.24
N GLY A 29 10.90 -12.14 3.05
CA GLY A 29 9.99 -13.03 2.34
C GLY A 29 8.97 -12.32 1.46
N ILE A 30 9.14 -11.03 1.20
CA ILE A 30 8.22 -10.26 0.36
C ILE A 30 8.26 -10.80 -1.08
N THR A 31 7.07 -11.00 -1.65
CA THR A 31 6.89 -11.50 -3.02
C THR A 31 6.34 -10.45 -3.97
N HIS A 32 5.64 -9.45 -3.42
CA HIS A 32 4.97 -8.39 -4.19
C HIS A 32 5.16 -7.04 -3.49
N ILE A 33 5.33 -5.99 -4.29
CA ILE A 33 5.53 -4.64 -3.79
C ILE A 33 4.55 -3.68 -4.49
N ILE A 34 3.89 -2.83 -3.71
CA ILE A 34 3.26 -1.61 -4.21
C ILE A 34 4.17 -0.45 -3.81
N ASP A 35 4.81 0.15 -4.80
CA ASP A 35 5.73 1.28 -4.63
C ASP A 35 4.98 2.59 -4.88
N MET A 36 4.73 3.34 -3.81
CA MET A 36 4.03 4.63 -3.88
C MET A 36 4.98 5.82 -4.08
N GLN A 37 6.26 5.56 -4.26
CA GLN A 37 7.26 6.62 -4.43
C GLN A 37 7.19 7.24 -5.81
N ILE A 38 6.86 8.53 -5.91
CA ILE A 38 7.07 9.28 -7.13
C ILE A 38 8.58 9.54 -7.34
N GLU A 39 9.33 9.53 -6.25
CA GLU A 39 10.76 9.83 -6.22
C GLU A 39 11.61 8.73 -6.84
N PHE A 40 11.15 7.49 -6.81
CA PHE A 40 11.97 6.36 -7.28
C PHE A 40 11.12 5.15 -7.61
N ASP A 41 11.32 4.59 -8.82
CA ASP A 41 10.72 3.33 -9.26
C ASP A 41 11.69 2.19 -8.96
N ASP A 42 11.33 1.31 -8.03
CA ASP A 42 12.20 0.23 -7.59
C ASP A 42 12.04 -1.08 -8.37
N THR A 43 11.33 -1.06 -9.50
CA THR A 43 11.08 -2.24 -10.32
C THR A 43 12.38 -2.94 -10.73
N LEU A 44 13.38 -2.17 -11.17
CA LEU A 44 14.67 -2.75 -11.61
C LEU A 44 15.46 -3.37 -10.46
N LEU A 45 15.37 -2.82 -9.26
CA LEU A 45 16.01 -3.39 -8.08
C LEU A 45 15.38 -4.73 -7.68
N ALA A 46 14.10 -4.88 -7.91
CA ALA A 46 13.34 -6.09 -7.54
C ALA A 46 13.46 -7.20 -8.56
N GLU A 47 13.73 -6.87 -9.83
CA GLU A 47 13.72 -7.82 -10.94
C GLU A 47 14.60 -9.04 -10.72
N PRO A 48 15.88 -8.92 -10.26
CA PRO A 48 16.73 -10.09 -10.05
C PRO A 48 16.21 -11.07 -9.02
N PHE A 49 15.29 -10.65 -8.16
CA PHE A 49 14.73 -11.46 -7.06
C PHE A 49 13.34 -11.99 -7.36
N PHE A 50 12.84 -11.75 -8.58
CA PHE A 50 11.51 -12.21 -9.02
C PHE A 50 10.36 -11.66 -8.17
N ILE A 51 10.53 -10.46 -7.59
CA ILE A 51 9.47 -9.75 -6.88
C ILE A 51 8.67 -8.94 -7.90
N GLU A 52 7.36 -9.12 -7.91
CA GLU A 52 6.47 -8.32 -8.75
C GLU A 52 6.27 -6.94 -8.12
N VAL A 53 6.43 -5.89 -8.90
CA VAL A 53 6.28 -4.51 -8.44
C VAL A 53 5.18 -3.81 -9.23
N LEU A 54 4.25 -3.20 -8.52
CA LEU A 54 3.40 -2.16 -9.07
C LEU A 54 3.99 -0.81 -8.67
N TRP A 55 4.55 -0.08 -9.64
CA TRP A 55 4.91 1.31 -9.40
C TRP A 55 3.66 2.14 -9.53
N ASN A 56 3.20 2.69 -8.41
CA ASN A 56 1.94 3.44 -8.28
C ASN A 56 2.25 4.84 -7.72
N PRO A 57 2.99 5.65 -8.49
CA PRO A 57 3.58 6.88 -7.98
C PRO A 57 2.52 7.89 -7.55
N MET A 58 2.78 8.54 -6.43
CA MET A 58 1.91 9.55 -5.86
C MET A 58 2.75 10.59 -5.14
N ASP A 59 2.40 11.87 -5.31
CA ASP A 59 3.04 12.94 -4.57
C ASP A 59 2.40 13.08 -3.18
N ASP A 60 3.22 13.35 -2.18
CA ASP A 60 2.76 13.59 -0.80
C ASP A 60 2.55 15.10 -0.61
N ASP A 61 1.57 15.63 -1.30
CA ASP A 61 1.31 17.07 -1.41
C ASP A 61 0.04 17.54 -0.67
N PHE A 62 -0.61 16.65 0.09
CA PHE A 62 -1.84 16.91 0.83
C PHE A 62 -2.99 17.41 -0.05
N GLN A 63 -3.01 16.98 -1.31
CA GLN A 63 -4.12 17.23 -2.23
C GLN A 63 -4.99 15.98 -2.36
N PRO A 64 -6.26 16.12 -2.76
CA PRO A 64 -7.11 14.95 -3.03
C PRO A 64 -6.47 14.04 -4.08
N LYS A 65 -6.64 12.73 -3.91
CA LYS A 65 -6.09 11.74 -4.84
C LYS A 65 -7.23 11.08 -5.64
N PRO A 66 -7.00 10.84 -6.94
CA PRO A 66 -8.03 10.24 -7.77
C PRO A 66 -8.27 8.78 -7.39
N PRO A 67 -9.51 8.27 -7.56
CA PRO A 67 -9.81 6.88 -7.21
C PRO A 67 -8.99 5.85 -7.98
N GLU A 68 -8.49 6.19 -9.17
CA GLU A 68 -7.71 5.29 -10.01
C GLU A 68 -6.43 4.82 -9.33
N VAL A 69 -5.80 5.66 -8.50
CA VAL A 69 -4.58 5.28 -7.79
C VAL A 69 -4.84 4.19 -6.77
N PHE A 70 -5.98 4.27 -6.09
CA PHE A 70 -6.38 3.23 -5.14
C PHE A 70 -6.84 1.97 -5.86
N GLN A 71 -7.56 2.14 -6.98
CA GLN A 71 -8.04 1.01 -7.77
C GLN A 71 -6.89 0.17 -8.29
N ARG A 72 -5.82 0.80 -8.83
CA ARG A 72 -4.64 0.06 -9.30
C ARG A 72 -4.00 -0.74 -8.18
N GLY A 73 -3.80 -0.10 -7.02
CA GLY A 73 -3.18 -0.76 -5.87
C GLY A 73 -4.02 -1.89 -5.33
N VAL A 74 -5.32 -1.68 -5.16
CA VAL A 74 -6.24 -2.69 -4.64
C VAL A 74 -6.35 -3.87 -5.62
N ASP A 75 -6.50 -3.62 -6.92
CA ASP A 75 -6.58 -4.69 -7.91
C ASP A 75 -5.31 -5.55 -7.93
N PHE A 76 -4.15 -4.90 -7.89
CA PHE A 76 -2.88 -5.62 -7.82
C PHE A 76 -2.79 -6.47 -6.55
N ALA A 77 -3.12 -5.88 -5.41
CA ALA A 77 -3.05 -6.55 -4.11
C ALA A 77 -4.00 -7.74 -4.01
N LEU A 78 -5.26 -7.55 -4.39
CA LEU A 78 -6.26 -8.62 -4.28
C LEU A 78 -5.94 -9.79 -5.22
N ARG A 79 -5.41 -9.51 -6.41
CA ARG A 79 -4.97 -10.56 -7.32
C ARG A 79 -3.78 -11.31 -6.73
N ALA A 80 -2.79 -10.59 -6.21
CA ALA A 80 -1.62 -11.22 -5.59
C ALA A 80 -2.02 -12.08 -4.39
N LEU A 81 -2.94 -11.60 -3.56
CA LEU A 81 -3.38 -12.27 -2.33
C LEU A 81 -4.26 -13.49 -2.57
N GLU A 82 -4.65 -13.76 -3.82
CA GLU A 82 -5.29 -15.05 -4.17
C GLU A 82 -4.34 -16.22 -3.90
N ASP A 83 -3.04 -16.00 -4.00
CA ASP A 83 -2.03 -16.99 -3.64
C ASP A 83 -1.74 -16.88 -2.14
N PRO A 84 -1.97 -17.95 -1.34
CA PRO A 84 -1.74 -17.89 0.11
C PRO A 84 -0.27 -17.70 0.51
N GLU A 85 0.68 -17.91 -0.42
CA GLU A 85 2.11 -17.69 -0.18
C GLU A 85 2.52 -16.22 -0.35
N THR A 86 1.64 -15.36 -0.84
CA THR A 86 1.94 -13.96 -1.09
C THR A 86 2.28 -13.22 0.21
N LYS A 87 3.36 -12.44 0.16
CA LYS A 87 3.73 -11.46 1.16
C LYS A 87 3.86 -10.12 0.44
N LEU A 88 2.98 -9.18 0.76
CA LEU A 88 2.88 -7.89 0.09
C LEU A 88 3.48 -6.78 0.95
N LEU A 89 4.34 -5.97 0.35
CA LEU A 89 4.85 -4.73 0.96
C LEU A 89 4.25 -3.53 0.23
N ILE A 90 3.68 -2.61 0.99
CA ILE A 90 3.25 -1.29 0.50
C ILE A 90 4.20 -0.28 1.12
N HIS A 91 4.92 0.48 0.29
CA HIS A 91 5.90 1.43 0.82
C HIS A 91 5.88 2.77 0.09
N CYS A 92 6.46 3.77 0.76
CA CYS A 92 6.65 5.11 0.21
C CYS A 92 7.97 5.70 0.76
N ALA A 93 8.36 6.89 0.28
CA ALA A 93 9.64 7.48 0.66
C ALA A 93 9.68 7.91 2.13
N ALA A 94 8.60 8.50 2.65
CA ALA A 94 8.57 9.10 3.98
C ALA A 94 7.87 8.25 5.05
N TRP A 95 7.38 7.08 4.70
CA TRP A 95 6.75 6.07 5.58
C TRP A 95 5.53 6.53 6.40
N VAL A 96 5.12 7.78 6.30
CA VAL A 96 4.12 8.39 7.21
C VAL A 96 2.73 8.46 6.59
N HIS A 97 2.60 8.83 5.31
CA HIS A 97 1.32 9.16 4.68
C HIS A 97 0.89 8.22 3.55
N ARG A 98 1.70 8.12 2.49
CA ARG A 98 1.27 7.45 1.23
C ARG A 98 1.07 5.95 1.38
N ALA A 99 2.01 5.27 2.01
CA ALA A 99 1.89 3.83 2.21
C ALA A 99 0.76 3.47 3.19
N PRO A 100 0.63 4.14 4.36
CA PRO A 100 -0.52 3.90 5.22
C PRO A 100 -1.86 4.17 4.55
N MET A 101 -1.97 5.21 3.73
CA MET A 101 -3.19 5.53 2.98
C MET A 101 -3.56 4.40 2.01
N MET A 102 -2.57 3.89 1.25
CA MET A 102 -2.82 2.78 0.33
C MET A 102 -3.21 1.51 1.09
N ALA A 103 -2.56 1.24 2.22
CA ALA A 103 -2.91 0.12 3.09
C ALA A 103 -4.33 0.26 3.64
N LEU A 104 -4.73 1.48 4.02
CA LEU A 104 -6.09 1.77 4.45
C LEU A 104 -7.10 1.43 3.36
N ALA A 105 -6.84 1.86 2.12
CA ALA A 105 -7.71 1.55 0.99
C ALA A 105 -7.85 0.05 0.78
N LEU A 106 -6.76 -0.70 0.92
CA LEU A 106 -6.77 -2.15 0.77
C LEU A 106 -7.60 -2.83 1.88
N LEU A 107 -7.40 -2.46 3.13
CA LEU A 107 -8.18 -3.03 4.23
C LEU A 107 -9.67 -2.69 4.07
N ARG A 108 -10.00 -1.47 3.64
CA ARG A 108 -11.38 -1.09 3.36
C ARG A 108 -11.97 -1.97 2.27
N ALA A 109 -11.22 -2.23 1.20
CA ALA A 109 -11.66 -3.11 0.11
C ALA A 109 -11.87 -4.55 0.59
N GLN A 110 -11.15 -4.97 1.63
CA GLN A 110 -11.30 -6.28 2.26
C GLN A 110 -12.45 -6.35 3.27
N GLY A 111 -13.20 -5.25 3.44
CA GLY A 111 -14.38 -5.23 4.29
C GLY A 111 -14.17 -4.64 5.69
N TRP A 112 -12.98 -4.12 6.00
CA TRP A 112 -12.74 -3.47 7.29
C TRP A 112 -13.50 -2.14 7.38
N GLY A 113 -14.03 -1.82 8.55
CA GLY A 113 -14.55 -0.48 8.83
C GLY A 113 -13.44 0.56 8.85
N LEU A 114 -13.76 1.83 8.59
CA LEU A 114 -12.77 2.90 8.51
C LEU A 114 -12.01 3.06 9.82
N ASP A 115 -12.71 3.25 10.94
CA ASP A 115 -12.08 3.47 12.24
C ASP A 115 -11.30 2.24 12.70
N GLU A 116 -11.83 1.05 12.44
CA GLU A 116 -11.18 -0.21 12.73
C GLU A 116 -9.84 -0.33 11.99
N ALA A 117 -9.84 -0.05 10.69
CA ALA A 117 -8.63 -0.15 9.86
C ALA A 117 -7.58 0.89 10.28
N LYS A 118 -7.99 2.14 10.50
CA LYS A 118 -7.08 3.20 10.95
C LYS A 118 -6.44 2.84 12.29
N LEU A 119 -7.25 2.43 13.25
CA LEU A 119 -6.75 2.07 14.58
C LEU A 119 -5.79 0.89 14.52
N HIS A 120 -6.12 -0.12 13.72
CA HIS A 120 -5.27 -1.29 13.54
C HIS A 120 -3.89 -0.92 13.00
N ILE A 121 -3.85 -0.12 11.93
CA ILE A 121 -2.58 0.31 11.33
C ILE A 121 -1.79 1.16 12.34
N GLN A 122 -2.43 2.14 12.98
CA GLN A 122 -1.77 3.03 13.92
C GLN A 122 -1.25 2.31 15.17
N SER A 123 -1.94 1.28 15.64
CA SER A 123 -1.50 0.50 16.80
C SER A 123 -0.21 -0.25 16.53
N LEU A 124 0.01 -0.69 15.29
CA LEU A 124 1.20 -1.44 14.88
C LEU A 124 2.31 -0.54 14.34
N ARG A 125 1.92 0.60 13.76
CA ARG A 125 2.84 1.57 13.17
C ARG A 125 2.46 2.98 13.65
N PRO A 126 2.90 3.37 14.87
CA PRO A 126 2.46 4.65 15.48
C PRO A 126 2.83 5.90 14.68
N VAL A 127 3.85 5.83 13.80
CA VAL A 127 4.23 6.96 12.93
C VAL A 127 3.24 7.19 11.79
N ALA A 128 2.36 6.23 11.50
CA ALA A 128 1.36 6.39 10.44
C ALA A 128 0.43 7.56 10.78
N ASP A 129 0.31 8.49 9.85
CA ASP A 129 -0.55 9.65 9.97
C ASP A 129 -1.58 9.65 8.85
N PHE A 130 -2.86 9.67 9.22
CA PHE A 130 -3.96 9.67 8.28
C PHE A 130 -4.50 11.09 8.12
N ALA A 131 -3.88 11.86 7.20
CA ALA A 131 -4.35 13.20 6.87
C ALA A 131 -5.81 13.14 6.37
N ASP A 132 -6.65 14.08 6.83
CA ASP A 132 -8.08 14.09 6.51
C ASP A 132 -8.34 14.08 5.00
N VAL A 133 -7.55 14.81 4.21
CA VAL A 133 -7.71 14.86 2.76
C VAL A 133 -7.47 13.49 2.13
N TYR A 134 -6.53 12.71 2.67
CA TYR A 134 -6.24 11.37 2.17
C TYR A 134 -7.32 10.36 2.59
N VAL A 135 -7.80 10.46 3.81
CA VAL A 135 -8.91 9.61 4.29
C VAL A 135 -10.15 9.86 3.44
N ARG A 136 -10.47 11.11 3.13
CA ARG A 136 -11.60 11.43 2.25
C ARG A 136 -11.41 10.84 0.86
N SER A 137 -10.21 10.89 0.31
CA SER A 137 -9.91 10.28 -1.00
C SER A 137 -10.11 8.77 -0.98
N VAL A 138 -9.68 8.11 0.09
CA VAL A 138 -9.90 6.66 0.27
C VAL A 138 -11.40 6.35 0.34
N GLU A 139 -12.16 7.11 1.14
CA GLU A 139 -13.60 6.86 1.28
C GLU A 139 -14.37 7.19 0.01
N ASP A 140 -13.93 8.17 -0.79
CA ASP A 140 -14.49 8.44 -2.11
C ASP A 140 -14.27 7.23 -3.05
N PHE A 141 -13.09 6.64 -3.01
CA PHE A 141 -12.78 5.41 -3.75
C PHE A 141 -13.70 4.26 -3.31
N VAL A 142 -13.85 4.05 -2.01
CA VAL A 142 -14.72 2.99 -1.47
C VAL A 142 -16.16 3.18 -1.95
N ARG A 143 -16.66 4.40 -1.92
CA ARG A 143 -18.01 4.74 -2.38
C ARG A 143 -18.16 4.47 -3.88
N THR A 144 -17.15 4.83 -4.69
CA THR A 144 -17.14 4.57 -6.13
C THR A 144 -17.21 3.07 -6.42
N CYS A 145 -16.47 2.24 -5.68
CA CYS A 145 -16.53 0.79 -5.81
C CYS A 145 -17.92 0.25 -5.48
N ALA A 146 -18.55 0.72 -4.41
CA ALA A 146 -19.89 0.29 -4.01
C ALA A 146 -20.94 0.65 -5.07
N GLU A 147 -20.82 1.84 -5.68
CA GLU A 147 -21.71 2.28 -6.76
C GLU A 147 -21.54 1.40 -8.01
N ALA A 148 -20.30 1.06 -8.36
CA ALA A 148 -20.02 0.20 -9.50
C ALA A 148 -20.61 -1.20 -9.31
N GLU A 149 -20.50 -1.76 -8.10
CA GLU A 149 -21.08 -3.06 -7.74
C GLU A 149 -22.61 -3.04 -7.85
N ARG A 150 -23.24 -1.94 -7.43
CA ARG A 150 -24.71 -1.81 -7.53
C ARG A 150 -25.19 -1.64 -8.96
N SER A 151 -24.34 -1.17 -9.87
CA SER A 151 -24.67 -0.96 -11.29
C SER A 151 -24.58 -2.25 -12.12
N THR A 152 -23.98 -3.29 -11.57
CA THR A 152 -23.89 -4.60 -12.21
C THR A 152 -24.83 -5.58 -11.54
#